data_969267f93c492aa7ffc281eaba7b84c1
#
_entry.id   969267f93c492aa7ffc281eaba7b84c1
#
_cell.length_a   1.000
_cell.length_b   1.000
_cell.length_c   1.000
_cell.angle_alpha   90.00
_cell.angle_beta   90.00
_cell.angle_gamma   90.00
#
_symmetry.space_group_name_H-M   'P 1'
#
loop_
_entity.id
_entity.type
_entity.pdbx_description
1 polymer ?
#
loop_
_entity_poly.entity_id
_entity_poly.type
_entity_poly.pdbx_seq_one_letter_code
_entity_poly.pdbx_strand_id
1 'polypeptide(L)'
;MLVCLLSACDGASETPGSKAPASLKIAGVTVKRSAELHAALPDTVKKSGTVRVATDVPYAPFEMFAKEGDSELTGLDYDLGQALGARLGVRFAFTPQKFDGIVPAIQAGKFDAAMSAITDNKERQQVVDFVDYSQSGSGILVAKGNPHKIATLDDLCGRKAAVQAATNQLKLLKAHQQECGGREAEIQTFPKDSDAQLALRSGKVDAEVLTKPAAGWTAKTADAGKAFDLVEDAEAPGGYNASPNGIAISKKLPQLTDAVQKALQSLIDDGTVKKIFAQYGVASIALESATKNAAVD
;
A
#
# COMPACT_ATOMS: atom_id res chain seq x y z
N MET A 1 -28.77 50.95 -0.72
CA MET A 1 -28.21 50.22 -1.85
C MET A 1 -27.07 49.38 -1.30
N LEU A 2 -27.37 48.15 -0.91
CA LEU A 2 -26.43 47.28 -0.21
C LEU A 2 -26.01 46.21 -1.20
N VAL A 3 -24.73 46.22 -1.59
CA VAL A 3 -24.15 45.23 -2.51
C VAL A 3 -23.65 44.03 -1.69
N CYS A 4 -24.35 42.89 -1.75
CA CYS A 4 -23.85 41.63 -1.22
C CYS A 4 -22.84 41.02 -2.21
N LEU A 5 -21.58 40.96 -1.81
CA LEU A 5 -20.54 40.15 -2.46
C LEU A 5 -20.75 38.69 -2.05
N LEU A 6 -21.23 37.88 -2.98
CA LEU A 6 -21.26 36.42 -2.88
C LEU A 6 -19.86 35.90 -3.20
N SER A 7 -19.12 35.45 -2.17
CA SER A 7 -17.94 34.63 -2.36
C SER A 7 -18.39 33.24 -2.77
N ALA A 8 -18.14 32.85 -4.01
CA ALA A 8 -18.28 31.50 -4.49
C ALA A 8 -17.14 30.65 -3.92
N CYS A 9 -17.45 29.71 -3.03
CA CYS A 9 -16.56 28.59 -2.72
C CYS A 9 -16.61 27.62 -3.89
N ASP A 10 -15.55 27.58 -4.69
CA ASP A 10 -15.32 26.56 -5.70
C ASP A 10 -14.99 25.25 -4.99
N GLY A 11 -16.00 24.45 -4.72
CA GLY A 11 -15.88 23.03 -4.45
C GLY A 11 -15.64 22.33 -5.79
N ALA A 12 -14.41 21.97 -6.07
CA ALA A 12 -14.06 21.20 -7.25
C ALA A 12 -14.66 19.79 -7.16
N SER A 13 -15.87 19.61 -7.70
CA SER A 13 -16.39 18.29 -8.05
C SER A 13 -15.59 17.79 -9.26
N GLU A 14 -14.78 16.76 -9.10
CA GLU A 14 -14.02 16.14 -10.18
C GLU A 14 -14.96 15.56 -11.24
N THR A 15 -15.02 16.22 -12.39
CA THR A 15 -15.76 15.76 -13.58
C THR A 15 -14.96 14.65 -14.27
N PRO A 16 -15.58 13.51 -14.70
CA PRO A 16 -14.92 12.50 -15.53
C PRO A 16 -14.46 13.14 -16.86
N GLY A 17 -13.14 13.21 -17.09
CA GLY A 17 -12.55 13.76 -18.30
C GLY A 17 -11.55 14.90 -18.10
N SER A 18 -11.28 15.30 -16.86
CA SER A 18 -10.26 16.32 -16.57
C SER A 18 -8.87 15.80 -16.94
N LYS A 19 -8.13 16.54 -17.80
CA LYS A 19 -6.73 16.26 -18.13
C LYS A 19 -5.88 16.37 -16.86
N ALA A 20 -4.89 15.45 -16.73
CA ALA A 20 -3.92 15.54 -15.64
C ALA A 20 -3.31 16.95 -15.58
N PRO A 21 -3.14 17.55 -14.38
CA PRO A 21 -2.54 18.87 -14.25
C PRO A 21 -1.10 18.87 -14.77
N ALA A 22 -0.64 19.99 -15.33
CA ALA A 22 0.73 20.14 -15.84
C ALA A 22 1.78 20.03 -14.73
N SER A 23 1.39 20.24 -13.49
CA SER A 23 2.19 20.02 -12.28
C SER A 23 1.30 19.77 -11.08
N LEU A 24 1.82 19.03 -10.10
CA LEU A 24 1.16 18.73 -8.83
C LEU A 24 2.11 19.05 -7.68
N LYS A 25 1.60 19.70 -6.62
CA LYS A 25 2.37 19.87 -5.38
C LYS A 25 2.02 18.74 -4.41
N ILE A 26 3.03 17.96 -4.04
CA ILE A 26 2.86 16.79 -3.14
C ILE A 26 4.06 16.69 -2.19
N ALA A 27 3.85 16.40 -0.93
CA ALA A 27 4.90 16.34 0.11
C ALA A 27 5.86 17.56 0.07
N GLY A 28 5.34 18.76 -0.25
CA GLY A 28 6.12 19.99 -0.40
C GLY A 28 6.94 20.10 -1.68
N VAL A 29 6.85 19.12 -2.60
CA VAL A 29 7.55 19.11 -3.90
C VAL A 29 6.58 19.46 -5.03
N THR A 30 7.03 20.20 -6.04
CA THR A 30 6.28 20.40 -7.27
C THR A 30 6.74 19.38 -8.32
N VAL A 31 5.92 18.36 -8.54
CA VAL A 31 6.15 17.34 -9.58
C VAL A 31 5.63 17.88 -10.91
N LYS A 32 6.51 17.92 -11.93
CA LYS A 32 6.18 18.37 -13.28
C LYS A 32 6.10 17.19 -14.23
N ARG A 33 5.23 17.29 -15.23
CA ARG A 33 5.13 16.32 -16.33
C ARG A 33 6.44 16.26 -17.13
N SER A 34 6.88 15.04 -17.46
CA SER A 34 7.91 14.76 -18.45
C SER A 34 7.28 14.44 -19.81
N ALA A 35 7.59 15.21 -20.85
CA ALA A 35 7.10 14.96 -22.20
C ALA A 35 7.62 13.61 -22.76
N GLU A 36 8.87 13.26 -22.44
CA GLU A 36 9.51 12.01 -22.84
C GLU A 36 8.78 10.80 -22.23
N LEU A 37 8.59 10.81 -20.89
CA LEU A 37 7.91 9.71 -20.19
C LEU A 37 6.43 9.58 -20.62
N HIS A 38 5.76 10.71 -20.88
CA HIS A 38 4.42 10.68 -21.43
C HIS A 38 4.37 10.03 -22.83
N ALA A 39 5.34 10.35 -23.69
CA ALA A 39 5.42 9.79 -25.03
C ALA A 39 5.61 8.26 -25.02
N ALA A 40 6.30 7.73 -23.99
CA ALA A 40 6.57 6.30 -23.80
C ALA A 40 5.35 5.48 -23.32
N LEU A 41 4.27 6.13 -22.89
CA LEU A 41 3.04 5.46 -22.47
C LEU A 41 2.36 4.70 -23.62
N PRO A 42 1.63 3.60 -23.33
CA PRO A 42 0.76 2.96 -24.32
C PRO A 42 -0.25 3.93 -24.91
N ASP A 43 -0.58 3.78 -26.22
CA ASP A 43 -1.55 4.66 -26.87
C ASP A 43 -2.93 4.67 -26.21
N THR A 44 -3.35 3.51 -25.68
CA THR A 44 -4.60 3.37 -24.94
C THR A 44 -4.63 4.27 -23.69
N VAL A 45 -3.52 4.32 -22.94
CA VAL A 45 -3.38 5.16 -21.74
C VAL A 45 -3.27 6.65 -22.12
N LYS A 46 -2.48 6.99 -23.16
CA LYS A 46 -2.40 8.38 -23.69
C LYS A 46 -3.77 8.88 -24.12
N LYS A 47 -4.55 8.04 -24.81
CA LYS A 47 -5.89 8.40 -25.33
C LYS A 47 -6.91 8.55 -24.20
N SER A 48 -6.91 7.68 -23.20
CA SER A 48 -7.82 7.77 -22.05
C SER A 48 -7.41 8.88 -21.06
N GLY A 49 -6.11 9.21 -21.01
CA GLY A 49 -5.53 10.11 -20.02
C GLY A 49 -5.53 9.54 -18.59
N THR A 50 -5.79 8.23 -18.43
CA THR A 50 -6.04 7.63 -17.12
C THR A 50 -5.42 6.24 -17.02
N VAL A 51 -4.79 5.95 -15.87
CA VAL A 51 -4.45 4.61 -15.38
C VAL A 51 -5.45 4.26 -14.28
N ARG A 52 -6.18 3.17 -14.45
CA ARG A 52 -7.15 2.66 -13.47
C ARG A 52 -6.41 1.85 -12.41
N VAL A 53 -6.45 2.30 -11.16
CA VAL A 53 -5.68 1.73 -10.04
C VAL A 53 -6.62 1.11 -9.01
N ALA A 54 -6.41 -0.16 -8.69
CA ALA A 54 -7.07 -0.84 -7.57
C ALA A 54 -6.32 -0.58 -6.26
N THR A 55 -7.04 -0.42 -5.16
CA THR A 55 -6.48 -0.25 -3.81
C THR A 55 -7.44 -0.83 -2.77
N ASP A 56 -6.93 -1.51 -1.73
CA ASP A 56 -7.75 -2.00 -0.61
C ASP A 56 -7.64 -1.05 0.57
N VAL A 57 -8.63 -0.21 0.72
CA VAL A 57 -8.66 0.85 1.73
C VAL A 57 -9.73 0.58 2.81
N PRO A 58 -9.43 0.84 4.09
CA PRO A 58 -8.22 1.44 4.64
C PRO A 58 -7.11 0.41 4.99
N TYR A 59 -5.86 0.77 4.71
CA TYR A 59 -4.65 0.08 5.15
C TYR A 59 -3.53 1.11 5.45
N ALA A 60 -3.61 1.76 6.59
CA ALA A 60 -2.71 2.85 6.98
C ALA A 60 -1.27 2.37 7.25
N PRO A 61 -0.23 3.13 6.88
CA PRO A 61 -0.24 4.47 6.26
C PRO A 61 -0.25 4.46 4.72
N PHE A 62 -0.43 3.31 4.08
CA PHE A 62 -0.30 3.18 2.62
C PHE A 62 -1.52 3.76 1.89
N GLU A 63 -2.73 3.37 2.27
CA GLU A 63 -3.99 3.88 1.76
C GLU A 63 -4.99 4.12 2.88
N MET A 64 -5.53 5.33 2.94
CA MET A 64 -6.44 5.76 3.99
C MET A 64 -7.56 6.61 3.40
N PHE A 65 -8.65 6.74 4.15
CA PHE A 65 -9.58 7.84 3.94
C PHE A 65 -9.04 9.10 4.64
N ALA A 66 -9.19 10.27 4.00
CA ALA A 66 -8.73 11.55 4.57
C ALA A 66 -9.40 11.86 5.93
N LYS A 67 -10.64 11.43 6.06
CA LYS A 67 -11.42 11.49 7.32
C LYS A 67 -12.32 10.26 7.41
N GLU A 68 -12.71 9.90 8.63
CA GLU A 68 -13.69 8.85 8.86
C GLU A 68 -15.03 9.20 8.19
N GLY A 69 -15.57 8.25 7.40
CA GLY A 69 -16.81 8.43 6.64
C GLY A 69 -16.65 9.20 5.33
N ASP A 70 -15.43 9.64 4.97
CA ASP A 70 -15.13 10.29 3.71
C ASP A 70 -14.88 9.26 2.59
N SER A 71 -14.93 9.74 1.34
CA SER A 71 -14.50 8.98 0.15
C SER A 71 -13.16 9.47 -0.41
N GLU A 72 -12.66 10.60 0.08
CA GLU A 72 -11.35 11.15 -0.31
C GLU A 72 -10.23 10.26 0.21
N LEU A 73 -9.33 9.88 -0.71
CA LEU A 73 -8.19 9.02 -0.38
C LEU A 73 -6.95 9.85 -0.06
N THR A 74 -6.14 9.30 0.82
CA THR A 74 -4.79 9.77 1.17
C THR A 74 -3.93 8.55 1.52
N GLY A 75 -2.66 8.76 1.80
CA GLY A 75 -1.73 7.69 2.16
C GLY A 75 -0.55 7.63 1.21
N LEU A 76 0.44 6.84 1.59
CA LEU A 76 1.71 6.72 0.87
C LEU A 76 1.50 6.28 -0.58
N ASP A 77 0.73 5.22 -0.79
CA ASP A 77 0.48 4.65 -2.12
C ASP A 77 -0.36 5.60 -2.97
N TYR A 78 -1.35 6.25 -2.36
CA TYR A 78 -2.14 7.28 -3.05
C TYR A 78 -1.25 8.45 -3.49
N ASP A 79 -0.46 9.02 -2.59
CA ASP A 79 0.41 10.16 -2.88
C ASP A 79 1.48 9.80 -3.93
N LEU A 80 2.09 8.62 -3.82
CA LEU A 80 3.05 8.13 -4.81
C LEU A 80 2.39 7.96 -6.18
N GLY A 81 1.17 7.41 -6.23
CA GLY A 81 0.39 7.27 -7.46
C GLY A 81 0.04 8.62 -8.08
N GLN A 82 -0.33 9.63 -7.28
CA GLN A 82 -0.57 10.99 -7.77
C GLN A 82 0.71 11.63 -8.32
N ALA A 83 1.87 11.44 -7.66
CA ALA A 83 3.17 11.89 -8.14
C ALA A 83 3.56 11.24 -9.47
N LEU A 84 3.36 9.92 -9.60
CA LEU A 84 3.58 9.19 -10.85
C LEU A 84 2.67 9.69 -11.96
N GLY A 85 1.40 9.90 -11.66
CA GLY A 85 0.42 10.46 -12.61
C GLY A 85 0.84 11.83 -13.11
N ALA A 86 1.26 12.74 -12.22
CA ALA A 86 1.76 14.06 -12.58
C ALA A 86 3.02 13.97 -13.45
N ARG A 87 3.98 13.11 -13.12
CA ARG A 87 5.21 12.88 -13.88
C ARG A 87 4.93 12.34 -15.28
N LEU A 88 4.00 11.40 -15.40
CA LEU A 88 3.56 10.77 -16.65
C LEU A 88 2.56 11.64 -17.43
N GLY A 89 1.96 12.66 -16.82
CA GLY A 89 0.94 13.51 -17.45
C GLY A 89 -0.37 12.76 -17.72
N VAL A 90 -0.76 11.84 -16.83
CA VAL A 90 -2.02 11.09 -16.82
C VAL A 90 -2.56 11.04 -15.38
N ARG A 91 -3.83 10.73 -15.24
CA ARG A 91 -4.45 10.54 -13.93
C ARG A 91 -4.30 9.09 -13.47
N PHE A 92 -3.82 8.87 -12.25
CA PHE A 92 -3.92 7.59 -11.56
C PHE A 92 -5.25 7.61 -10.77
N ALA A 93 -6.25 6.93 -11.31
CA ALA A 93 -7.60 6.90 -10.75
C ALA A 93 -7.76 5.71 -9.82
N PHE A 94 -7.66 5.97 -8.53
CA PHE A 94 -7.80 4.95 -7.48
C PHE A 94 -9.27 4.56 -7.28
N THR A 95 -9.52 3.26 -7.16
CA THR A 95 -10.84 2.71 -6.87
C THR A 95 -10.72 1.61 -5.82
N PRO A 96 -11.51 1.65 -4.75
CA PRO A 96 -11.53 0.59 -3.74
C PRO A 96 -11.86 -0.78 -4.34
N GLN A 97 -11.04 -1.76 -3.99
CA GLN A 97 -11.18 -3.16 -4.38
C GLN A 97 -10.67 -4.04 -3.24
N LYS A 98 -11.41 -5.06 -2.81
CA LYS A 98 -10.93 -6.01 -1.80
C LYS A 98 -9.62 -6.64 -2.22
N PHE A 99 -8.70 -6.82 -1.27
CA PHE A 99 -7.33 -7.25 -1.51
C PHE A 99 -7.24 -8.57 -2.28
N ASP A 100 -8.01 -9.58 -1.89
CA ASP A 100 -8.07 -10.90 -2.54
C ASP A 100 -8.54 -10.85 -4.00
N GLY A 101 -9.31 -9.82 -4.36
CA GLY A 101 -9.82 -9.57 -5.72
C GLY A 101 -8.91 -8.71 -6.60
N ILE A 102 -7.82 -8.10 -6.09
CA ILE A 102 -7.00 -7.14 -6.84
C ILE A 102 -6.35 -7.79 -8.06
N VAL A 103 -5.54 -8.84 -7.85
CA VAL A 103 -4.82 -9.50 -8.96
C VAL A 103 -5.78 -10.11 -9.99
N PRO A 104 -6.85 -10.84 -9.59
CA PRO A 104 -7.88 -11.29 -10.53
C PRO A 104 -8.53 -10.16 -11.34
N ALA A 105 -8.80 -9.00 -10.72
CA ALA A 105 -9.40 -7.86 -11.40
C ALA A 105 -8.47 -7.21 -12.43
N ILE A 106 -7.15 -7.17 -12.18
CA ILE A 106 -6.14 -6.76 -13.17
C ILE A 106 -6.11 -7.74 -14.34
N GLN A 107 -6.08 -9.05 -14.08
CA GLN A 107 -6.10 -10.08 -15.13
C GLN A 107 -7.34 -9.96 -16.01
N ALA A 108 -8.51 -9.70 -15.42
CA ALA A 108 -9.77 -9.47 -16.13
C ALA A 108 -9.80 -8.15 -16.92
N GLY A 109 -8.80 -7.25 -16.73
CA GLY A 109 -8.74 -5.94 -17.39
C GLY A 109 -9.66 -4.88 -16.78
N LYS A 110 -10.19 -5.12 -15.58
CA LYS A 110 -10.96 -4.12 -14.84
C LYS A 110 -10.07 -2.95 -14.41
N PHE A 111 -8.83 -3.25 -14.02
CA PHE A 111 -7.79 -2.30 -13.64
C PHE A 111 -6.55 -2.47 -14.52
N ASP A 112 -5.79 -1.40 -14.67
CA ASP A 112 -4.52 -1.37 -15.38
C ASP A 112 -3.36 -1.67 -14.42
N ALA A 113 -3.52 -1.23 -13.16
CA ALA A 113 -2.55 -1.40 -12.09
C ALA A 113 -3.23 -1.51 -10.72
N ALA A 114 -2.44 -1.83 -9.70
CA ALA A 114 -2.82 -1.69 -8.29
C ALA A 114 -1.66 -1.15 -7.46
N MET A 115 -2.02 -0.33 -6.47
CA MET A 115 -1.15 0.16 -5.40
C MET A 115 -1.89 -0.05 -4.09
N SER A 116 -1.40 -0.95 -3.23
CA SER A 116 -2.07 -1.39 -2.01
C SER A 116 -1.10 -2.17 -1.12
N ALA A 117 0.08 -1.62 -0.86
CA ALA A 117 1.18 -2.26 -0.13
C ALA A 117 1.43 -3.71 -0.60
N ILE A 118 1.26 -3.97 -1.90
CA ILE A 118 1.27 -5.32 -2.46
C ILE A 118 2.70 -5.85 -2.50
N THR A 119 2.97 -6.94 -1.79
CA THR A 119 4.25 -7.62 -1.86
C THR A 119 4.46 -8.22 -3.24
N ASP A 120 5.59 -7.92 -3.86
CA ASP A 120 6.09 -8.61 -5.02
C ASP A 120 6.52 -10.04 -4.62
N ASN A 121 5.91 -11.05 -5.23
CA ASN A 121 6.25 -12.45 -5.05
C ASN A 121 6.15 -13.24 -6.36
N LYS A 122 6.85 -14.37 -6.44
CA LYS A 122 6.94 -15.19 -7.66
C LYS A 122 5.58 -15.66 -8.17
N GLU A 123 4.64 -15.97 -7.28
CA GLU A 123 3.29 -16.42 -7.68
C GLU A 123 2.54 -15.29 -8.40
N ARG A 124 2.54 -14.08 -7.83
CA ARG A 124 1.89 -12.91 -8.42
C ARG A 124 2.55 -12.50 -9.74
N GLN A 125 3.89 -12.63 -9.83
CA GLN A 125 4.66 -12.36 -11.05
C GLN A 125 4.24 -13.24 -12.23
N GLN A 126 3.57 -14.37 -12.02
CA GLN A 126 3.04 -15.17 -13.13
C GLN A 126 1.95 -14.41 -13.91
N VAL A 127 1.25 -13.50 -13.26
CA VAL A 127 0.01 -12.89 -13.79
C VAL A 127 0.04 -11.36 -13.89
N VAL A 128 0.89 -10.69 -13.12
CA VAL A 128 1.14 -9.24 -13.19
C VAL A 128 2.64 -8.98 -13.20
N ASP A 129 3.05 -7.80 -13.65
CA ASP A 129 4.42 -7.29 -13.45
C ASP A 129 4.43 -6.33 -12.27
N PHE A 130 5.58 -6.25 -11.58
CA PHE A 130 5.77 -5.33 -10.48
C PHE A 130 6.79 -4.24 -10.82
N VAL A 131 6.54 -3.03 -10.36
CA VAL A 131 7.54 -1.97 -10.25
C VAL A 131 7.68 -1.64 -8.78
N ASP A 132 8.83 -2.01 -8.19
CA ASP A 132 9.04 -1.97 -6.75
C ASP A 132 9.47 -0.59 -6.29
N TYR A 133 8.91 -0.14 -5.16
CA TYR A 133 9.15 1.18 -4.58
C TYR A 133 9.57 1.14 -3.10
N SER A 134 9.30 0.03 -2.41
CA SER A 134 9.64 -0.15 -0.99
C SER A 134 10.01 -1.60 -0.69
N GLN A 135 10.59 -1.83 0.49
CA GLN A 135 10.85 -3.17 1.02
C GLN A 135 10.48 -3.21 2.50
N SER A 136 9.68 -4.20 2.88
CA SER A 136 9.31 -4.43 4.28
C SER A 136 8.94 -5.90 4.52
N GLY A 137 9.08 -6.32 5.78
CA GLY A 137 8.63 -7.64 6.23
C GLY A 137 7.28 -7.57 6.96
N SER A 138 6.86 -8.72 7.46
CA SER A 138 5.69 -8.86 8.32
C SER A 138 6.00 -8.46 9.76
N GLY A 139 5.08 -7.79 10.41
CA GLY A 139 5.13 -7.42 11.82
C GLY A 139 4.01 -8.11 12.60
N ILE A 140 4.14 -8.14 13.91
CA ILE A 140 3.14 -8.68 14.83
C ILE A 140 2.60 -7.52 15.66
N LEU A 141 1.29 -7.33 15.61
CA LEU A 141 0.55 -6.37 16.42
C LEU A 141 -0.16 -7.13 17.54
N VAL A 142 -0.08 -6.61 18.76
CA VAL A 142 -0.69 -7.20 19.94
C VAL A 142 -1.51 -6.15 20.70
N ALA A 143 -2.43 -6.59 21.56
CA ALA A 143 -3.14 -5.69 22.45
C ALA A 143 -2.16 -4.94 23.36
N LYS A 144 -2.52 -3.71 23.74
CA LYS A 144 -1.68 -2.86 24.61
C LYS A 144 -1.21 -3.57 25.87
N GLY A 145 0.07 -3.47 26.17
CA GLY A 145 0.72 -4.15 27.30
C GLY A 145 1.10 -5.60 27.01
N ASN A 146 0.85 -6.10 25.79
CA ASN A 146 1.23 -7.44 25.34
C ASN A 146 0.90 -8.53 26.39
N PRO A 147 -0.39 -8.77 26.70
CA PRO A 147 -0.80 -9.62 27.81
C PRO A 147 -0.35 -11.09 27.65
N HIS A 148 -0.09 -11.51 26.43
CA HIS A 148 0.36 -12.87 26.08
C HIS A 148 1.87 -13.01 25.95
N LYS A 149 2.64 -11.91 26.16
CA LYS A 149 4.12 -11.87 26.10
C LYS A 149 4.68 -12.42 24.80
N ILE A 150 4.04 -12.07 23.67
CA ILE A 150 4.48 -12.46 22.33
C ILE A 150 5.67 -11.59 21.97
N ALA A 151 6.85 -12.17 21.76
CA ALA A 151 8.10 -11.49 21.43
C ALA A 151 8.60 -11.83 20.02
N THR A 152 8.24 -13.02 19.52
CA THR A 152 8.70 -13.55 18.23
C THR A 152 7.56 -14.23 17.47
N LEU A 153 7.84 -14.65 16.24
CA LEU A 153 6.90 -15.43 15.43
C LEU A 153 6.58 -16.80 16.09
N ASP A 154 7.56 -17.40 16.78
CA ASP A 154 7.40 -18.69 17.48
C ASP A 154 6.39 -18.63 18.62
N ASP A 155 6.24 -17.45 19.25
CA ASP A 155 5.28 -17.26 20.33
C ASP A 155 3.83 -17.29 19.86
N LEU A 156 3.59 -17.25 18.55
CA LEU A 156 2.27 -17.45 17.96
C LEU A 156 1.83 -18.91 17.97
N CYS A 157 2.73 -19.87 18.17
CA CYS A 157 2.41 -21.29 18.28
C CYS A 157 1.47 -21.55 19.47
N GLY A 158 0.31 -22.16 19.19
CA GLY A 158 -0.76 -22.38 20.16
C GLY A 158 -1.59 -21.14 20.51
N ARG A 159 -1.44 -20.05 19.77
CA ARG A 159 -2.18 -18.78 19.91
C ARG A 159 -3.16 -18.58 18.77
N LYS A 160 -4.07 -17.62 18.96
CA LYS A 160 -4.99 -17.15 17.92
C LYS A 160 -4.37 -15.97 17.19
N ALA A 161 -4.07 -16.14 15.90
CA ALA A 161 -3.50 -15.09 15.07
C ALA A 161 -4.49 -14.66 13.99
N ALA A 162 -4.78 -13.36 13.93
CA ALA A 162 -5.55 -12.75 12.85
C ALA A 162 -4.62 -12.36 11.68
N VAL A 163 -5.14 -12.46 10.47
CA VAL A 163 -4.44 -12.04 9.26
C VAL A 163 -5.43 -11.76 8.13
N GLN A 164 -5.11 -10.82 7.25
CA GLN A 164 -5.92 -10.59 6.07
C GLN A 164 -5.74 -11.72 5.05
N ALA A 165 -6.83 -12.10 4.39
CA ALA A 165 -6.85 -13.14 3.36
C ALA A 165 -5.99 -12.77 2.14
N ALA A 166 -5.41 -13.78 1.45
CA ALA A 166 -4.61 -13.66 0.23
C ALA A 166 -3.29 -12.85 0.38
N THR A 167 -2.84 -12.60 1.61
CA THR A 167 -1.60 -11.87 1.89
C THR A 167 -0.38 -12.78 2.00
N ASN A 168 0.82 -12.20 1.88
CA ASN A 168 2.07 -12.89 2.18
C ASN A 168 2.18 -13.23 3.68
N GLN A 169 1.56 -12.44 4.55
CA GLN A 169 1.45 -12.69 5.98
C GLN A 169 0.72 -14.00 6.28
N LEU A 170 -0.35 -14.28 5.54
CA LEU A 170 -1.05 -15.57 5.65
C LEU A 170 -0.15 -16.73 5.19
N LYS A 171 0.65 -16.55 4.11
CA LYS A 171 1.61 -17.56 3.67
C LYS A 171 2.70 -17.79 4.72
N LEU A 172 3.24 -16.71 5.30
CA LEU A 172 4.21 -16.77 6.40
C LEU A 172 3.67 -17.60 7.58
N LEU A 173 2.47 -17.26 8.08
CA LEU A 173 1.86 -18.00 9.18
C LEU A 173 1.64 -19.48 8.88
N LYS A 174 1.17 -19.79 7.66
CA LYS A 174 0.97 -21.19 7.24
C LYS A 174 2.28 -21.97 7.14
N ALA A 175 3.34 -21.34 6.62
CA ALA A 175 4.66 -21.97 6.55
C ALA A 175 5.22 -22.22 7.96
N HIS A 176 5.07 -21.24 8.85
CA HIS A 176 5.57 -21.32 10.23
C HIS A 176 4.88 -22.38 11.09
N GLN A 177 3.68 -22.87 10.72
CA GLN A 177 3.01 -23.98 11.43
C GLN A 177 3.89 -25.22 11.60
N GLN A 178 4.77 -25.48 10.63
CA GLN A 178 5.69 -26.64 10.67
C GLN A 178 6.73 -26.53 11.79
N GLU A 179 7.01 -25.33 12.26
CA GLU A 179 7.98 -25.02 13.32
C GLU A 179 7.36 -25.16 14.73
N CYS A 180 6.02 -25.23 14.82
CA CYS A 180 5.29 -25.18 16.09
C CYS A 180 5.31 -26.49 16.90
N GLY A 181 5.87 -27.58 16.37
CA GLY A 181 6.04 -28.85 17.13
C GLY A 181 4.73 -29.43 17.64
N GLY A 182 3.64 -29.37 16.85
CA GLY A 182 2.32 -29.92 17.20
C GLY A 182 1.45 -28.98 18.02
N ARG A 183 1.84 -27.72 18.17
CA ARG A 183 1.05 -26.65 18.81
C ARG A 183 0.78 -25.52 17.82
N GLU A 184 0.18 -25.84 16.67
CA GLU A 184 -0.08 -24.89 15.59
C GLU A 184 -0.85 -23.67 16.08
N ALA A 185 -0.61 -22.50 15.47
CA ALA A 185 -1.41 -21.30 15.67
C ALA A 185 -2.82 -21.49 15.09
N GLU A 186 -3.85 -21.03 15.79
CA GLU A 186 -5.20 -20.91 15.23
C GLU A 186 -5.24 -19.66 14.34
N ILE A 187 -5.06 -19.84 13.01
CA ILE A 187 -5.04 -18.74 12.05
C ILE A 187 -6.48 -18.35 11.68
N GLN A 188 -6.90 -17.15 12.04
CA GLN A 188 -8.18 -16.58 11.66
C GLN A 188 -7.99 -15.56 10.51
N THR A 189 -8.59 -15.86 9.35
CA THR A 189 -8.48 -15.00 8.17
C THR A 189 -9.67 -14.06 8.06
N PHE A 190 -9.38 -12.80 7.70
CA PHE A 190 -10.36 -11.75 7.53
C PHE A 190 -10.32 -11.17 6.10
N PRO A 191 -11.47 -10.77 5.53
CA PRO A 191 -11.51 -10.14 4.21
C PRO A 191 -10.80 -8.77 4.16
N LYS A 192 -10.78 -8.06 5.30
CA LYS A 192 -10.16 -6.75 5.48
C LYS A 192 -9.24 -6.76 6.69
N ASP A 193 -8.15 -6.00 6.60
CA ASP A 193 -7.23 -5.75 7.70
C ASP A 193 -7.95 -5.11 8.91
N SER A 194 -8.82 -4.13 8.66
CA SER A 194 -9.61 -3.48 9.72
C SER A 194 -10.48 -4.46 10.54
N ASP A 195 -10.96 -5.54 9.93
CA ASP A 195 -11.73 -6.58 10.63
C ASP A 195 -10.81 -7.43 11.52
N ALA A 196 -9.56 -7.70 11.06
CA ALA A 196 -8.54 -8.37 11.85
C ALA A 196 -8.12 -7.51 13.07
N GLN A 197 -7.91 -6.20 12.86
CA GLN A 197 -7.64 -5.26 13.96
C GLN A 197 -8.78 -5.21 14.98
N LEU A 198 -10.04 -5.23 14.52
CA LEU A 198 -11.20 -5.27 15.42
C LEU A 198 -11.24 -6.57 16.23
N ALA A 199 -10.90 -7.72 15.62
CA ALA A 199 -10.81 -9.00 16.32
C ALA A 199 -9.72 -8.98 17.41
N LEU A 200 -8.54 -8.38 17.13
CA LEU A 200 -7.49 -8.19 18.13
C LEU A 200 -7.95 -7.25 19.24
N ARG A 201 -8.55 -6.11 18.92
CA ARG A 201 -9.04 -5.13 19.88
C ARG A 201 -10.09 -5.69 20.84
N SER A 202 -10.93 -6.59 20.35
CA SER A 202 -11.98 -7.26 21.16
C SER A 202 -11.48 -8.47 21.96
N GLY A 203 -10.20 -8.83 21.85
CA GLY A 203 -9.63 -10.03 22.49
C GLY A 203 -10.10 -11.35 21.88
N LYS A 204 -10.67 -11.34 20.68
CA LYS A 204 -11.06 -12.55 19.95
C LYS A 204 -9.84 -13.33 19.45
N VAL A 205 -8.74 -12.61 19.18
CA VAL A 205 -7.43 -13.16 18.81
C VAL A 205 -6.34 -12.55 19.70
N ASP A 206 -5.20 -13.23 19.79
CA ASP A 206 -4.07 -12.84 20.64
C ASP A 206 -3.10 -11.88 19.93
N ALA A 207 -3.02 -11.98 18.60
CA ALA A 207 -2.17 -11.17 17.74
C ALA A 207 -2.78 -10.98 16.35
N GLU A 208 -2.29 -9.99 15.62
CA GLU A 208 -2.50 -9.79 14.20
C GLU A 208 -1.16 -9.75 13.48
N VAL A 209 -1.07 -10.37 12.30
CA VAL A 209 0.13 -10.32 11.44
C VAL A 209 -0.20 -9.53 10.17
N LEU A 210 0.51 -8.40 9.99
CA LEU A 210 0.35 -7.47 8.89
C LEU A 210 1.73 -6.94 8.47
N THR A 211 1.85 -6.01 7.50
CA THR A 211 3.17 -5.44 7.19
C THR A 211 3.71 -4.67 8.40
N LYS A 212 5.01 -4.78 8.69
CA LYS A 212 5.62 -4.10 9.85
C LYS A 212 5.39 -2.59 9.86
N PRO A 213 5.47 -1.85 8.72
CA PRO A 213 5.13 -0.43 8.71
C PRO A 213 3.67 -0.12 9.10
N ALA A 214 2.71 -0.94 8.64
CA ALA A 214 1.30 -0.76 9.01
C ALA A 214 1.08 -1.10 10.49
N ALA A 215 1.68 -2.18 11.01
CA ALA A 215 1.66 -2.50 12.44
C ALA A 215 2.21 -1.34 13.29
N GLY A 216 3.37 -0.79 12.90
CA GLY A 216 3.98 0.34 13.60
C GLY A 216 3.15 1.62 13.56
N TRP A 217 2.49 1.89 12.43
CA TRP A 217 1.56 3.01 12.31
C TRP A 217 0.34 2.79 13.22
N THR A 218 -0.29 1.63 13.15
CA THR A 218 -1.48 1.28 13.95
C THR A 218 -1.17 1.35 15.45
N ALA A 219 -0.03 0.80 15.89
CA ALA A 219 0.40 0.87 17.29
C ALA A 219 0.56 2.32 17.80
N LYS A 220 0.99 3.25 16.93
CA LYS A 220 1.19 4.67 17.29
C LYS A 220 -0.11 5.47 17.25
N THR A 221 -1.05 5.15 16.35
CA THR A 221 -2.19 6.02 16.05
C THR A 221 -3.51 5.53 16.60
N ALA A 222 -3.72 4.20 16.66
CA ALA A 222 -4.98 3.65 17.15
C ALA A 222 -5.20 4.03 18.61
N ASP A 223 -6.33 4.73 18.86
CA ASP A 223 -6.69 5.27 20.17
C ASP A 223 -5.54 6.09 20.81
N ALA A 224 -4.91 6.94 19.99
CA ALA A 224 -3.73 7.75 20.39
C ALA A 224 -2.58 6.91 20.98
N GLY A 225 -2.33 5.71 20.43
CA GLY A 225 -1.27 4.79 20.85
C GLY A 225 -1.59 3.95 22.08
N LYS A 226 -2.87 3.87 22.46
CA LYS A 226 -3.32 3.14 23.66
C LYS A 226 -3.99 1.80 23.36
N ALA A 227 -4.25 1.48 22.08
CA ALA A 227 -4.94 0.25 21.70
C ALA A 227 -4.01 -0.94 21.55
N PHE A 228 -2.84 -0.74 20.96
CA PHE A 228 -1.96 -1.82 20.52
C PHE A 228 -0.48 -1.53 20.80
N ASP A 229 0.33 -2.58 20.77
CA ASP A 229 1.79 -2.53 20.72
C ASP A 229 2.29 -3.31 19.50
N LEU A 230 3.35 -2.77 18.85
CA LEU A 230 4.14 -3.51 17.87
C LEU A 230 5.12 -4.42 18.62
N VAL A 231 5.18 -5.68 18.25
CA VAL A 231 6.24 -6.58 18.72
C VAL A 231 7.55 -6.23 17.99
N GLU A 232 8.57 -5.91 18.76
CA GLU A 232 9.92 -5.64 18.25
C GLU A 232 10.80 -6.87 18.47
N ASP A 233 11.07 -7.59 17.38
CA ASP A 233 12.01 -8.69 17.37
C ASP A 233 13.35 -8.21 16.83
N ALA A 234 14.41 -8.34 17.64
CA ALA A 234 15.77 -7.90 17.29
C ALA A 234 16.38 -8.71 16.13
N GLU A 235 15.94 -9.97 15.96
CA GLU A 235 16.38 -10.83 14.87
C GLU A 235 15.64 -10.53 13.55
N ALA A 236 14.53 -9.79 13.62
CA ALA A 236 13.75 -9.36 12.45
C ALA A 236 13.46 -7.85 12.46
N PRO A 237 14.48 -6.97 12.48
CA PRO A 237 14.29 -5.53 12.61
C PRO A 237 13.49 -4.91 11.46
N GLY A 238 13.57 -5.48 10.24
CA GLY A 238 12.77 -5.11 9.07
C GLY A 238 11.41 -5.82 8.97
N GLY A 239 11.12 -6.73 9.90
CA GLY A 239 9.99 -7.66 9.86
C GLY A 239 10.35 -9.00 9.22
N TYR A 240 9.49 -10.00 9.42
CA TYR A 240 9.70 -11.36 8.91
C TYR A 240 9.47 -11.44 7.41
N ASN A 241 10.28 -12.23 6.70
CA ASN A 241 10.20 -12.44 5.25
C ASN A 241 10.11 -11.11 4.47
N ALA A 242 11.06 -10.20 4.74
CA ALA A 242 11.12 -8.93 4.05
C ALA A 242 11.26 -9.12 2.53
N SER A 243 10.35 -8.54 1.76
CA SER A 243 10.29 -8.61 0.31
C SER A 243 9.93 -7.23 -0.25
N PRO A 244 10.25 -6.93 -1.53
CA PRO A 244 9.79 -5.70 -2.15
C PRO A 244 8.27 -5.60 -2.16
N ASN A 245 7.77 -4.36 -2.03
CA ASN A 245 6.39 -4.01 -2.32
C ASN A 245 6.39 -3.16 -3.59
N GLY A 246 5.48 -3.45 -4.49
CA GLY A 246 5.48 -2.85 -5.81
C GLY A 246 4.10 -2.46 -6.33
N ILE A 247 4.13 -1.67 -7.39
CA ILE A 247 2.97 -1.35 -8.21
C ILE A 247 2.72 -2.56 -9.10
N ALA A 248 1.64 -3.28 -8.86
CA ALA A 248 1.23 -4.41 -9.71
C ALA A 248 0.60 -3.88 -10.99
N ILE A 249 1.12 -4.27 -12.15
CA ILE A 249 0.69 -3.76 -13.47
C ILE A 249 0.29 -4.94 -14.36
N SER A 250 -0.74 -4.76 -15.17
CA SER A 250 -1.21 -5.76 -16.11
C SER A 250 -0.12 -6.14 -17.13
N LYS A 251 0.19 -7.42 -17.26
CA LYS A 251 1.10 -7.94 -18.31
C LYS A 251 0.65 -7.62 -19.72
N LYS A 252 -0.62 -7.21 -19.92
CA LYS A 252 -1.13 -6.72 -21.20
C LYS A 252 -0.64 -5.30 -21.54
N LEU A 253 0.02 -4.62 -20.59
CA LEU A 253 0.49 -3.24 -20.71
C LEU A 253 2.01 -3.10 -20.42
N PRO A 254 2.90 -3.85 -21.09
CA PRO A 254 4.33 -3.85 -20.79
C PRO A 254 4.97 -2.45 -20.93
N GLN A 255 4.49 -1.64 -21.88
CA GLN A 255 4.94 -0.26 -22.03
C GLN A 255 4.56 0.62 -20.84
N LEU A 256 3.42 0.35 -20.17
CA LEU A 256 3.05 1.02 -18.94
C LEU A 256 4.02 0.66 -17.81
N THR A 257 4.37 -0.62 -17.69
CA THR A 257 5.36 -1.10 -16.70
C THR A 257 6.70 -0.36 -16.85
N ASP A 258 7.21 -0.25 -18.07
CA ASP A 258 8.48 0.43 -18.36
C ASP A 258 8.38 1.94 -18.12
N ALA A 259 7.26 2.57 -18.48
CA ALA A 259 7.04 4.01 -18.26
C ALA A 259 6.91 4.34 -16.77
N VAL A 260 6.20 3.49 -16.00
CA VAL A 260 6.06 3.64 -14.54
C VAL A 260 7.40 3.45 -13.85
N GLN A 261 8.20 2.45 -14.24
CA GLN A 261 9.54 2.26 -13.67
C GLN A 261 10.44 3.48 -13.87
N LYS A 262 10.49 4.01 -15.09
CA LYS A 262 11.28 5.22 -15.40
C LYS A 262 10.77 6.46 -14.67
N ALA A 263 9.44 6.60 -14.54
CA ALA A 263 8.83 7.70 -13.80
C ALA A 263 9.15 7.59 -12.30
N LEU A 264 9.04 6.39 -11.72
CA LEU A 264 9.41 6.14 -10.32
C LEU A 264 10.88 6.45 -10.08
N GLN A 265 11.79 5.96 -10.95
CA GLN A 265 13.22 6.27 -10.84
C GLN A 265 13.46 7.79 -10.84
N SER A 266 12.83 8.52 -11.76
CA SER A 266 12.98 9.98 -11.80
C SER A 266 12.45 10.70 -10.56
N LEU A 267 11.44 10.14 -9.86
CA LEU A 267 10.93 10.65 -8.59
C LEU A 267 11.81 10.26 -7.40
N ILE A 268 12.54 9.15 -7.50
CA ILE A 268 13.59 8.77 -6.54
C ILE A 268 14.76 9.73 -6.67
N ASP A 269 15.26 9.95 -7.90
CA ASP A 269 16.43 10.77 -8.20
C ASP A 269 16.26 12.23 -7.78
N ASP A 270 15.05 12.80 -7.93
CA ASP A 270 14.76 14.18 -7.49
C ASP A 270 14.33 14.30 -6.02
N GLY A 271 14.30 13.19 -5.29
CA GLY A 271 14.00 13.14 -3.86
C GLY A 271 12.52 13.22 -3.51
N THR A 272 11.61 13.21 -4.49
CA THR A 272 10.15 13.24 -4.25
C THR A 272 9.69 12.03 -3.45
N VAL A 273 10.13 10.81 -3.84
CA VAL A 273 9.79 9.56 -3.12
C VAL A 273 10.21 9.65 -1.66
N LYS A 274 11.45 10.06 -1.39
CA LYS A 274 11.95 10.20 -0.01
C LYS A 274 11.09 11.13 0.84
N LYS A 275 10.59 12.23 0.27
CA LYS A 275 9.74 13.19 0.99
C LYS A 275 8.33 12.64 1.24
N ILE A 276 7.74 11.92 0.26
CA ILE A 276 6.46 11.23 0.45
C ILE A 276 6.59 10.22 1.59
N PHE A 277 7.59 9.34 1.56
CA PHE A 277 7.80 8.34 2.60
C PHE A 277 8.06 8.94 3.98
N ALA A 278 8.83 10.04 4.04
CA ALA A 278 9.09 10.76 5.29
C ALA A 278 7.82 11.38 5.89
N GLN A 279 6.88 11.86 5.07
CA GLN A 279 5.59 12.39 5.51
C GLN A 279 4.79 11.35 6.32
N TYR A 280 4.91 10.08 5.96
CA TYR A 280 4.27 8.95 6.63
C TYR A 280 5.17 8.26 7.67
N GLY A 281 6.36 8.80 7.96
CA GLY A 281 7.26 8.28 8.98
C GLY A 281 7.90 6.93 8.63
N VAL A 282 7.91 6.55 7.35
CA VAL A 282 8.41 5.25 6.87
C VAL A 282 9.55 5.40 5.84
N ALA A 283 10.35 6.45 5.94
CA ALA A 283 11.44 6.73 5.01
C ALA A 283 12.46 5.57 4.86
N SER A 284 12.62 4.76 5.89
CA SER A 284 13.57 3.64 5.93
C SER A 284 13.21 2.45 5.03
N ILE A 285 11.95 2.35 4.58
CA ILE A 285 11.54 1.26 3.70
C ILE A 285 11.60 1.63 2.21
N ALA A 286 11.84 2.90 1.87
CA ALA A 286 11.93 3.34 0.47
C ALA A 286 13.14 2.71 -0.22
N LEU A 287 12.94 2.20 -1.44
CA LEU A 287 14.04 1.75 -2.28
C LEU A 287 14.81 2.94 -2.87
N GLU A 288 16.11 2.77 -3.04
CA GLU A 288 16.98 3.77 -3.68
C GLU A 288 16.94 3.69 -5.22
N SER A 289 16.35 2.63 -5.75
CA SER A 289 16.17 2.42 -7.19
C SER A 289 14.85 1.68 -7.47
N ALA A 290 14.20 2.06 -8.58
CA ALA A 290 13.01 1.39 -9.07
C ALA A 290 13.39 0.06 -9.74
N THR A 291 13.07 -1.06 -9.11
CA THR A 291 13.29 -2.40 -9.66
C THR A 291 12.03 -2.98 -10.31
N LYS A 292 12.19 -4.04 -11.11
CA LYS A 292 11.07 -4.78 -11.68
C LYS A 292 11.15 -6.23 -11.30
N ASN A 293 10.02 -6.79 -10.81
CA ASN A 293 9.89 -8.22 -10.51
C ASN A 293 11.06 -8.75 -9.65
N ALA A 294 11.41 -8.00 -8.58
CA ALA A 294 12.57 -8.28 -7.74
C ALA A 294 12.24 -9.14 -6.50
N ALA A 295 11.17 -9.94 -6.58
CA ALA A 295 10.80 -10.88 -5.53
C ALA A 295 11.98 -11.78 -5.11
N VAL A 296 12.08 -12.01 -3.79
CA VAL A 296 13.16 -12.80 -3.16
C VAL A 296 12.76 -14.21 -2.77
N ASP A 297 11.47 -14.58 -2.92
CA ASP A 297 10.86 -15.91 -2.64
C ASP A 297 10.92 -16.91 -3.80
#